data_f185a95d5b1d66f2888913a9a6e85b55
#
_entry.id   f185a95d5b1d66f2888913a9a6e85b55
#
_cell.length_a   1.000
_cell.length_b   1.000
_cell.length_c   1.000
_cell.angle_alpha   90.00
_cell.angle_beta   90.00
_cell.angle_gamma   90.00
#
_symmetry.space_group_name_H-M   'P 1'
#
loop_
_entity.id
_entity.type
_entity.pdbx_description
1 polymer ?
#
loop_
_entity_poly.entity_id
_entity_poly.type
_entity_poly.pdbx_seq_one_letter_code
_entity_poly.pdbx_strand_id
1 'polypeptide(L)'
;MMFEKEIEFKNLLTESEYGKIQNDHFPGEKPMYLTNYYIDNNELQLIQNLLMLRIRVQDAEQLMTVKIPDERHVVYEYSGVTDIDLTEGVLIDEKNIPENILEQLTKRNITTNNLSIQGSLITERLEKPSHSGLLVLDKSTYLGMTDYELEFEAPDVGTGKAEFTQILNNYGIVRREEIVKSARFYNALKQKKGVN
;
A
#
# COMPACT_ATOMS: atom_id res chain seq x y z
N MET A 1 -8.51 13.28 11.28
CA MET A 1 -7.75 12.17 11.84
C MET A 1 -8.61 10.92 11.80
N MET A 2 -8.14 9.86 11.21
CA MET A 2 -8.84 8.58 11.09
C MET A 2 -7.96 7.47 11.67
N PHE A 3 -8.60 6.45 12.21
CA PHE A 3 -7.98 5.21 12.64
C PHE A 3 -8.81 4.05 12.09
N GLU A 4 -8.14 3.10 11.45
CA GLU A 4 -8.78 1.92 10.87
C GLU A 4 -7.98 0.67 11.22
N LYS A 5 -8.69 -0.44 11.37
CA LYS A 5 -8.12 -1.78 11.44
C LYS A 5 -8.48 -2.49 10.14
N GLU A 6 -7.49 -2.73 9.31
CA GLU A 6 -7.67 -3.49 8.07
C GLU A 6 -7.35 -4.96 8.28
N ILE A 7 -8.14 -5.82 7.65
CA ILE A 7 -7.86 -7.25 7.51
C ILE A 7 -7.83 -7.53 6.02
N GLU A 8 -6.64 -7.71 5.48
CA GLU A 8 -6.45 -7.88 4.05
C GLU A 8 -5.66 -9.15 3.71
N PHE A 9 -6.05 -9.76 2.61
CA PHE A 9 -5.36 -10.87 1.95
C PHE A 9 -4.88 -10.39 0.59
N LYS A 10 -3.68 -10.76 0.20
CA LYS A 10 -3.13 -10.33 -1.09
C LYS A 10 -2.33 -11.44 -1.77
N ASN A 11 -2.27 -11.38 -3.09
CA ASN A 11 -1.46 -12.27 -3.90
C ASN A 11 -0.98 -11.54 -5.14
N LEU A 12 0.32 -11.62 -5.41
CA LEU A 12 0.85 -11.14 -6.67
C LEU A 12 0.31 -11.98 -7.83
N LEU A 13 0.06 -11.32 -8.94
CA LEU A 13 -0.46 -11.93 -10.17
C LEU A 13 0.55 -11.79 -11.30
N THR A 14 0.47 -12.70 -12.25
CA THR A 14 1.00 -12.45 -13.59
C THR A 14 0.05 -11.53 -14.36
N GLU A 15 0.53 -10.87 -15.41
CA GLU A 15 -0.31 -10.05 -16.30
C GLU A 15 -1.50 -10.84 -16.87
N SER A 16 -1.29 -12.11 -17.23
CA SER A 16 -2.36 -12.98 -17.74
C SER A 16 -3.42 -13.31 -16.69
N GLU A 17 -3.02 -13.55 -15.44
CA GLU A 17 -3.95 -13.77 -14.31
C GLU A 17 -4.76 -12.49 -14.01
N TYR A 18 -4.07 -11.33 -14.00
CA TYR A 18 -4.70 -10.02 -13.86
C TYR A 18 -5.77 -9.80 -14.92
N GLY A 19 -5.43 -10.00 -16.21
CA GLY A 19 -6.36 -9.81 -17.32
C GLY A 19 -7.59 -10.72 -17.25
N LYS A 20 -7.44 -11.98 -16.81
CA LYS A 20 -8.58 -12.88 -16.60
C LYS A 20 -9.52 -12.36 -15.52
N ILE A 21 -9.00 -12.00 -14.35
CA ILE A 21 -9.80 -11.47 -13.24
C ILE A 21 -10.49 -10.17 -13.65
N GLN A 22 -9.76 -9.27 -14.35
CA GLN A 22 -10.32 -8.01 -14.83
C GLN A 22 -11.51 -8.23 -15.75
N ASN A 23 -11.40 -9.14 -16.73
CA ASN A 23 -12.46 -9.42 -17.67
C ASN A 23 -13.71 -10.03 -17.01
N ASP A 24 -13.52 -10.86 -15.98
CA ASP A 24 -14.62 -11.58 -15.33
C ASP A 24 -15.29 -10.76 -14.23
N HIS A 25 -14.53 -10.01 -13.45
CA HIS A 25 -15.07 -9.26 -12.31
C HIS A 25 -15.33 -7.79 -12.60
N PHE A 26 -14.58 -7.18 -13.54
CA PHE A 26 -14.62 -5.74 -13.81
C PHE A 26 -14.82 -5.41 -15.30
N PRO A 27 -15.78 -6.06 -16.00
CA PRO A 27 -15.97 -5.87 -17.44
C PRO A 27 -16.39 -4.43 -17.76
N GLY A 28 -15.52 -3.70 -18.47
CA GLY A 28 -15.78 -2.33 -18.87
C GLY A 28 -15.66 -1.27 -17.76
N GLU A 29 -15.27 -1.65 -16.57
CA GLU A 29 -15.01 -0.71 -15.48
C GLU A 29 -13.72 0.08 -15.73
N LYS A 30 -13.73 1.36 -15.33
CA LYS A 30 -12.55 2.22 -15.42
C LYS A 30 -11.83 2.21 -14.07
N PRO A 31 -10.50 2.03 -14.07
CA PRO A 31 -9.75 2.10 -12.83
C PRO A 31 -9.72 3.53 -12.28
N MET A 32 -9.68 3.65 -10.96
CA MET A 32 -9.24 4.87 -10.30
C MET A 32 -7.72 4.89 -10.23
N TYR A 33 -7.17 6.10 -10.28
CA TYR A 33 -5.73 6.32 -10.22
C TYR A 33 -5.34 6.85 -8.84
N LEU A 34 -4.47 6.12 -8.16
CA LEU A 34 -3.96 6.48 -6.85
C LEU A 34 -2.46 6.70 -6.96
N THR A 35 -1.98 7.88 -6.59
CA THR A 35 -0.55 8.13 -6.49
C THR A 35 -0.13 8.09 -5.03
N ASN A 36 0.78 7.18 -4.69
CA ASN A 36 1.34 7.03 -3.36
C ASN A 36 2.77 7.52 -3.36
N TYR A 37 3.08 8.50 -2.52
CA TYR A 37 4.43 9.02 -2.27
C TYR A 37 4.93 8.40 -0.98
N TYR A 38 5.99 7.58 -1.06
CA TYR A 38 6.56 6.93 0.10
C TYR A 38 7.54 7.84 0.82
N ILE A 39 7.50 7.79 2.13
CA ILE A 39 8.29 8.62 3.04
C ILE A 39 9.14 7.71 3.92
N ASP A 40 10.41 8.05 4.02
CA ASP A 40 11.36 7.46 4.97
C ASP A 40 12.52 8.45 5.19
N ASN A 41 13.41 8.13 6.11
CA ASN A 41 14.69 8.83 6.22
C ASN A 41 15.79 8.12 5.41
N ASN A 42 16.98 8.70 5.36
CA ASN A 42 18.11 8.14 4.58
C ASN A 42 18.54 6.76 5.06
N GLU A 43 18.35 6.45 6.32
CA GLU A 43 18.65 5.17 6.95
C GLU A 43 17.56 4.12 6.68
N LEU A 44 16.46 4.50 6.04
CA LEU A 44 15.28 3.65 5.80
C LEU A 44 14.70 3.06 7.10
N GLN A 45 14.64 3.88 8.13
CA GLN A 45 14.25 3.46 9.48
C GLN A 45 12.81 2.96 9.54
N LEU A 46 11.88 3.55 8.77
CA LEU A 46 10.48 3.13 8.76
C LEU A 46 10.35 1.72 8.19
N ILE A 47 10.84 1.49 6.97
CA ILE A 47 10.71 0.16 6.35
C ILE A 47 11.50 -0.92 7.10
N GLN A 48 12.63 -0.59 7.74
CA GLN A 48 13.38 -1.52 8.58
C GLN A 48 12.60 -1.92 9.84
N ASN A 49 11.74 -1.06 10.35
CA ASN A 49 10.83 -1.34 11.46
C ASN A 49 9.45 -1.85 10.99
N LEU A 50 9.35 -2.31 9.76
CA LEU A 50 8.12 -2.81 9.13
C LEU A 50 6.98 -1.78 9.09
N LEU A 51 7.29 -0.50 9.21
CA LEU A 51 6.34 0.59 9.09
C LEU A 51 6.29 1.08 7.64
N MET A 52 5.13 1.54 7.21
CA MET A 52 4.97 2.25 5.96
C MET A 52 4.35 3.62 6.22
N LEU A 53 5.04 4.68 5.82
CA LEU A 53 4.51 6.03 5.80
C LEU A 53 4.38 6.49 4.34
N ARG A 54 3.19 6.96 3.97
CA ARG A 54 2.93 7.45 2.62
C ARG A 54 2.03 8.68 2.64
N ILE A 55 2.07 9.44 1.56
CA ILE A 55 1.00 10.36 1.19
C ILE A 55 0.34 9.78 -0.05
N ARG A 56 -0.98 9.61 0.02
CA ARG A 56 -1.80 9.27 -1.13
C ARG A 56 -2.45 10.54 -1.66
N VAL A 57 -2.33 10.75 -2.97
CA VAL A 57 -3.05 11.80 -3.67
C VAL A 57 -4.19 11.16 -4.45
N GLN A 58 -5.39 11.68 -4.21
CA GLN A 58 -6.60 11.35 -4.93
C GLN A 58 -7.43 12.63 -5.04
N ASP A 59 -7.91 12.97 -6.24
CA ASP A 59 -8.74 14.15 -6.49
C ASP A 59 -8.16 15.46 -5.89
N ALA A 60 -6.84 15.60 -5.95
CA ALA A 60 -6.04 16.71 -5.39
C ALA A 60 -5.99 16.79 -3.85
N GLU A 61 -6.60 15.87 -3.13
CA GLU A 61 -6.43 15.76 -1.67
C GLU A 61 -5.18 14.94 -1.34
N GLN A 62 -4.41 15.40 -0.35
CA GLN A 62 -3.26 14.69 0.19
C GLN A 62 -3.63 14.04 1.52
N LEU A 63 -3.63 12.72 1.57
CA LEU A 63 -3.85 11.95 2.79
C LEU A 63 -2.56 11.24 3.22
N MET A 64 -1.98 11.69 4.32
CA MET A 64 -0.85 11.01 4.94
C MET A 64 -1.35 9.84 5.76
N THR A 65 -0.72 8.67 5.62
CA THR A 65 -1.08 7.44 6.33
C THR A 65 0.17 6.73 6.83
N VAL A 66 0.16 6.31 8.10
CA VAL A 66 1.11 5.31 8.60
C VAL A 66 0.38 3.98 8.77
N LYS A 67 0.94 2.92 8.17
CA LYS A 67 0.50 1.54 8.33
C LYS A 67 1.43 0.82 9.30
N ILE A 68 0.84 0.16 10.28
CA ILE A 68 1.53 -0.54 11.36
C ILE A 68 1.00 -1.98 11.36
N PRO A 69 1.79 -2.95 10.89
CA PRO A 69 1.39 -4.35 10.98
C PRO A 69 1.31 -4.80 12.44
N ASP A 70 0.32 -5.62 12.73
CA ASP A 70 0.10 -6.25 14.04
C ASP A 70 0.21 -7.79 13.88
N GLU A 71 -0.90 -8.47 13.79
CA GLU A 71 -0.95 -9.90 13.51
C GLU A 71 -0.89 -10.14 11.99
N ARG A 72 -0.73 -11.40 11.59
CA ARG A 72 -0.78 -11.77 10.18
C ARG A 72 -2.13 -11.36 9.55
N HIS A 73 -2.07 -10.63 8.44
CA HIS A 73 -3.20 -10.03 7.72
C HIS A 73 -3.90 -8.87 8.43
N VAL A 74 -3.42 -8.44 9.59
CA VAL A 74 -3.98 -7.31 10.35
C VAL A 74 -3.02 -6.13 10.30
N VAL A 75 -3.55 -4.97 9.91
CA VAL A 75 -2.79 -3.72 9.83
C VAL A 75 -3.59 -2.61 10.51
N TYR A 76 -2.94 -1.81 11.35
CA TYR A 76 -3.50 -0.58 11.88
C TYR A 76 -3.08 0.60 11.02
N GLU A 77 -4.06 1.38 10.58
CA GLU A 77 -3.83 2.61 9.82
C GLU A 77 -4.21 3.84 10.64
N TYR A 78 -3.30 4.81 10.65
CA TYR A 78 -3.56 6.15 11.18
C TYR A 78 -3.39 7.14 10.04
N SER A 79 -4.43 7.93 9.77
CA SER A 79 -4.44 8.84 8.64
C SER A 79 -4.86 10.25 9.03
N GLY A 80 -4.37 11.23 8.27
CA GLY A 80 -4.75 12.62 8.39
C GLY A 80 -4.43 13.40 7.12
N VAL A 81 -5.23 14.46 6.87
CA VAL A 81 -4.99 15.37 5.74
C VAL A 81 -3.70 16.14 5.97
N THR A 82 -2.93 16.33 4.92
CA THR A 82 -1.72 17.14 4.89
C THR A 82 -1.66 17.97 3.60
N ASP A 83 -0.76 18.93 3.55
CA ASP A 83 -0.49 19.73 2.35
C ASP A 83 1.02 20.03 2.33
N ILE A 84 1.77 19.25 1.59
CA ILE A 84 3.23 19.37 1.49
C ILE A 84 3.70 19.28 0.04
N ASP A 85 4.91 19.76 -0.20
CA ASP A 85 5.60 19.57 -1.48
C ASP A 85 5.96 18.08 -1.65
N LEU A 86 5.45 17.47 -2.72
CA LEU A 86 5.62 16.05 -3.03
C LEU A 86 6.86 15.75 -3.91
N THR A 87 7.74 16.72 -4.07
CA THR A 87 8.99 16.52 -4.82
C THR A 87 9.91 15.54 -4.10
N GLU A 88 10.49 14.60 -4.85
CA GLU A 88 11.46 13.61 -4.32
C GLU A 88 12.64 14.32 -3.62
N GLY A 89 12.98 13.85 -2.42
CA GLY A 89 14.06 14.38 -1.59
C GLY A 89 13.69 15.61 -0.73
N VAL A 90 12.50 16.19 -0.90
CA VAL A 90 12.03 17.27 -0.03
C VAL A 90 11.82 16.76 1.39
N LEU A 91 12.42 17.47 2.36
CA LEU A 91 12.25 17.17 3.79
C LEU A 91 10.86 17.54 4.27
N ILE A 92 10.29 16.68 5.09
CA ILE A 92 8.98 16.89 5.69
C ILE A 92 9.15 17.61 7.02
N ASP A 93 8.56 18.81 7.13
CA ASP A 93 8.49 19.52 8.39
C ASP A 93 7.51 18.78 9.34
N GLU A 94 7.95 18.52 10.57
CA GLU A 94 7.17 17.79 11.57
C GLU A 94 5.78 18.40 11.83
N LYS A 95 5.65 19.74 11.72
CA LYS A 95 4.36 20.44 11.87
C LYS A 95 3.32 20.03 10.81
N ASN A 96 3.76 19.47 9.67
CA ASN A 96 2.90 19.00 8.59
C ASN A 96 2.53 17.51 8.74
N ILE A 97 3.07 16.83 9.75
CA ILE A 97 2.70 15.45 10.06
C ILE A 97 1.46 15.48 10.97
N PRO A 98 0.36 14.83 10.59
CA PRO A 98 -0.82 14.73 11.44
C PRO A 98 -0.48 14.18 12.84
N GLU A 99 -1.06 14.77 13.90
CA GLU A 99 -0.72 14.48 15.29
C GLU A 99 -0.83 12.98 15.64
N ASN A 100 -1.88 12.32 15.17
CA ASN A 100 -2.07 10.88 15.39
C ASN A 100 -0.97 10.02 14.74
N ILE A 101 -0.39 10.46 13.63
CA ILE A 101 0.75 9.80 12.99
C ILE A 101 2.02 10.08 13.76
N LEU A 102 2.28 11.34 14.10
CA LEU A 102 3.44 11.76 14.88
C LEU A 102 3.53 11.00 16.20
N GLU A 103 2.40 10.82 16.88
CA GLU A 103 2.30 10.03 18.11
C GLU A 103 2.75 8.57 17.89
N GLN A 104 2.35 7.94 16.78
CA GLN A 104 2.72 6.57 16.46
C GLN A 104 4.21 6.43 16.12
N LEU A 105 4.77 7.40 15.42
CA LEU A 105 6.21 7.44 15.12
C LEU A 105 7.04 7.61 16.40
N THR A 106 6.64 8.56 17.26
CA THR A 106 7.30 8.83 18.54
C THR A 106 7.28 7.61 19.47
N LYS A 107 6.15 6.92 19.61
CA LYS A 107 6.02 5.69 20.41
C LYS A 107 6.98 4.57 19.97
N ARG A 108 7.46 4.62 18.73
CA ARG A 108 8.36 3.63 18.14
C ARG A 108 9.80 4.13 17.97
N ASN A 109 10.11 5.29 18.57
CA ASN A 109 11.43 5.94 18.49
C ASN A 109 11.88 6.19 17.04
N ILE A 110 10.93 6.47 16.14
CA ILE A 110 11.24 6.86 14.76
C ILE A 110 11.65 8.34 14.76
N THR A 111 12.81 8.61 14.17
CA THR A 111 13.32 9.98 14.01
C THR A 111 12.59 10.69 12.88
N THR A 112 11.94 11.81 13.19
CA THR A 112 11.14 12.59 12.22
C THR A 112 11.93 13.68 11.48
N ASN A 113 13.06 14.13 12.03
CA ASN A 113 13.82 15.29 11.53
C ASN A 113 14.34 15.15 10.08
N ASN A 114 14.50 13.93 9.58
CA ASN A 114 15.09 13.64 8.27
C ASN A 114 14.14 12.86 7.36
N LEU A 115 12.84 12.90 7.65
CA LEU A 115 11.84 12.26 6.78
C LEU A 115 11.75 13.03 5.46
N SER A 116 11.76 12.32 4.36
CA SER A 116 11.66 12.90 3.02
C SER A 116 10.91 11.99 2.06
N ILE A 117 10.42 12.58 0.97
CA ILE A 117 9.81 11.82 -0.13
C ILE A 117 10.89 10.99 -0.81
N GLN A 118 10.73 9.67 -0.82
CA GLN A 118 11.66 8.71 -1.44
C GLN A 118 11.33 8.39 -2.89
N GLY A 119 10.13 8.74 -3.34
CA GLY A 119 9.61 8.53 -4.67
C GLY A 119 8.14 8.15 -4.66
N SER A 120 7.60 7.82 -5.83
CA SER A 120 6.18 7.55 -6.00
C SER A 120 5.89 6.22 -6.67
N LEU A 121 4.68 5.69 -6.39
CA LEU A 121 4.08 4.53 -7.01
C LEU A 121 2.66 4.90 -7.44
N ILE A 122 2.34 4.65 -8.71
CA ILE A 122 1.01 4.87 -9.27
C ILE A 122 0.29 3.52 -9.30
N THR A 123 -0.95 3.48 -8.82
CA THR A 123 -1.81 2.30 -8.89
C THR A 123 -3.06 2.61 -9.72
N GLU A 124 -3.29 1.79 -10.74
CA GLU A 124 -4.58 1.65 -11.42
C GLU A 124 -5.38 0.62 -10.62
N ARG A 125 -6.43 1.06 -9.92
CA ARG A 125 -7.21 0.23 -8.98
C ARG A 125 -8.64 0.04 -9.45
N LEU A 126 -9.08 -1.21 -9.45
CA LEU A 126 -10.47 -1.62 -9.62
C LEU A 126 -10.95 -2.23 -8.31
N GLU A 127 -12.15 -1.84 -7.88
CA GLU A 127 -12.75 -2.31 -6.62
C GLU A 127 -14.18 -2.77 -6.85
N LYS A 128 -14.56 -3.86 -6.18
CA LYS A 128 -15.92 -4.39 -6.26
C LYS A 128 -16.33 -5.05 -4.95
N PRO A 129 -17.49 -4.69 -4.39
CA PRO A 129 -18.07 -5.45 -3.28
C PRO A 129 -18.20 -6.92 -3.66
N SER A 130 -17.79 -7.80 -2.74
CA SER A 130 -17.91 -9.25 -2.83
C SER A 130 -18.84 -9.76 -1.74
N HIS A 131 -19.01 -11.10 -1.63
CA HIS A 131 -19.96 -11.68 -0.68
C HIS A 131 -19.68 -11.28 0.78
N SER A 132 -18.41 -11.27 1.19
CA SER A 132 -18.02 -10.99 2.58
C SER A 132 -16.94 -9.90 2.70
N GLY A 133 -16.72 -9.07 1.68
CA GLY A 133 -15.68 -8.06 1.73
C GLY A 133 -15.58 -7.24 0.46
N LEU A 134 -14.40 -6.70 0.21
CA LEU A 134 -14.07 -5.92 -0.97
C LEU A 134 -12.99 -6.62 -1.78
N LEU A 135 -13.28 -6.93 -3.04
CA LEU A 135 -12.30 -7.42 -3.99
C LEU A 135 -11.61 -6.24 -4.65
N VAL A 136 -10.29 -6.24 -4.62
CA VAL A 136 -9.45 -5.17 -5.15
C VAL A 136 -8.46 -5.76 -6.15
N LEU A 137 -8.37 -5.15 -7.33
CA LEU A 137 -7.45 -5.56 -8.38
C LEU A 137 -6.56 -4.37 -8.76
N ASP A 138 -5.27 -4.49 -8.49
CA ASP A 138 -4.29 -3.43 -8.64
C ASP A 138 -3.27 -3.74 -9.75
N LYS A 139 -3.00 -2.72 -10.57
CA LYS A 139 -1.82 -2.65 -11.42
C LYS A 139 -0.98 -1.47 -10.95
N SER A 140 0.23 -1.74 -10.46
CA SER A 140 1.11 -0.74 -9.88
C SER A 140 2.33 -0.50 -10.75
N THR A 141 2.65 0.78 -10.98
CA THR A 141 3.83 1.20 -11.76
C THR A 141 4.72 2.10 -10.93
N TYR A 142 6.00 1.78 -10.85
CA TYR A 142 7.00 2.50 -10.06
C TYR A 142 8.42 2.20 -10.56
N LEU A 143 9.30 3.19 -10.59
CA LEU A 143 10.74 3.05 -10.91
C LEU A 143 11.05 2.25 -12.19
N GLY A 144 10.14 2.28 -13.17
CA GLY A 144 10.26 1.51 -14.42
C GLY A 144 9.78 0.06 -14.32
N MET A 145 9.21 -0.34 -13.21
CA MET A 145 8.62 -1.67 -12.98
C MET A 145 7.10 -1.59 -13.02
N THR A 146 6.46 -2.71 -13.38
CA THR A 146 5.01 -2.91 -13.26
C THR A 146 4.76 -4.23 -12.57
N ASP A 147 3.85 -4.25 -11.61
CA ASP A 147 3.34 -5.47 -10.99
C ASP A 147 1.81 -5.45 -10.87
N TYR A 148 1.26 -6.63 -10.63
CA TYR A 148 -0.17 -6.88 -10.55
C TYR A 148 -0.47 -7.60 -9.24
N GLU A 149 -1.56 -7.22 -8.58
CA GLU A 149 -1.93 -7.76 -7.28
C GLU A 149 -3.44 -7.89 -7.15
N LEU A 150 -3.87 -8.99 -6.57
CA LEU A 150 -5.24 -9.18 -6.08
C LEU A 150 -5.22 -8.99 -4.58
N GLU A 151 -6.12 -8.15 -4.07
CA GLU A 151 -6.34 -7.94 -2.65
C GLU A 151 -7.79 -8.29 -2.30
N PHE A 152 -8.02 -8.71 -1.08
CA PHE A 152 -9.34 -8.93 -0.52
C PHE A 152 -9.40 -8.37 0.89
N GLU A 153 -10.18 -7.33 1.07
CA GLU A 153 -10.42 -6.72 2.37
C GLU A 153 -11.64 -7.38 3.01
N ALA A 154 -11.49 -7.85 4.24
CA ALA A 154 -12.49 -8.65 4.92
C ALA A 154 -12.80 -8.14 6.33
N PRO A 155 -14.01 -8.37 6.85
CA PRO A 155 -14.37 -8.00 8.22
C PRO A 155 -13.68 -8.85 9.28
N ASP A 156 -13.28 -10.09 8.93
CA ASP A 156 -12.59 -11.02 9.80
C ASP A 156 -11.64 -11.95 9.03
N VAL A 157 -10.65 -12.50 9.74
CA VAL A 157 -9.59 -13.33 9.16
C VAL A 157 -10.15 -14.66 8.61
N GLY A 158 -11.11 -15.26 9.30
CA GLY A 158 -11.65 -16.60 8.92
C GLY A 158 -12.40 -16.54 7.60
N THR A 159 -13.36 -15.63 7.50
CA THR A 159 -14.18 -15.43 6.31
C THR A 159 -13.32 -14.94 5.13
N GLY A 160 -12.44 -13.96 5.36
CA GLY A 160 -11.56 -13.44 4.34
C GLY A 160 -10.62 -14.48 3.76
N LYS A 161 -10.01 -15.31 4.62
CA LYS A 161 -9.14 -16.40 4.17
C LYS A 161 -9.88 -17.41 3.30
N ALA A 162 -11.10 -17.78 3.70
CA ALA A 162 -11.90 -18.76 2.96
C ALA A 162 -12.26 -18.24 1.56
N GLU A 163 -12.82 -17.04 1.47
CA GLU A 163 -13.24 -16.45 0.20
C GLU A 163 -12.04 -16.15 -0.70
N PHE A 164 -10.97 -15.56 -0.16
CA PHE A 164 -9.76 -15.30 -0.96
C PHE A 164 -9.15 -16.57 -1.52
N THR A 165 -9.08 -17.63 -0.71
CA THR A 165 -8.60 -18.95 -1.18
C THR A 165 -9.48 -19.51 -2.28
N GLN A 166 -10.81 -19.38 -2.16
CA GLN A 166 -11.75 -19.82 -3.17
C GLN A 166 -11.55 -19.06 -4.50
N ILE A 167 -11.36 -17.74 -4.42
CA ILE A 167 -11.09 -16.91 -5.62
C ILE A 167 -9.83 -17.41 -6.30
N LEU A 168 -8.71 -17.56 -5.59
CA LEU A 168 -7.46 -18.05 -6.19
C LEU A 168 -7.63 -19.43 -6.85
N ASN A 169 -8.33 -20.35 -6.18
CA ASN A 169 -8.59 -21.70 -6.71
C ASN A 169 -9.44 -21.69 -7.99
N ASN A 170 -10.46 -20.84 -8.05
CA ASN A 170 -11.34 -20.71 -9.23
C ASN A 170 -10.57 -20.27 -10.48
N TYR A 171 -9.49 -19.50 -10.31
CA TYR A 171 -8.62 -19.06 -11.40
C TYR A 171 -7.37 -19.92 -11.59
N GLY A 172 -7.17 -20.95 -10.75
CA GLY A 172 -5.95 -21.75 -10.76
C GLY A 172 -4.70 -20.96 -10.40
N ILE A 173 -4.86 -19.90 -9.61
CA ILE A 173 -3.76 -19.02 -9.22
C ILE A 173 -3.01 -19.62 -8.03
N VAL A 174 -1.70 -19.77 -8.19
CA VAL A 174 -0.84 -20.26 -7.12
C VAL A 174 -0.65 -19.17 -6.07
N ARG A 175 -0.74 -19.57 -4.79
CA ARG A 175 -0.43 -18.68 -3.67
C ARG A 175 1.06 -18.29 -3.73
N ARG A 176 1.34 -16.99 -3.84
CA ARG A 176 2.71 -16.43 -3.84
C ARG A 176 3.02 -15.81 -2.48
N GLU A 177 4.31 -15.64 -2.21
CA GLU A 177 4.75 -14.93 -1.01
C GLU A 177 4.19 -13.50 -0.99
N GLU A 178 3.69 -13.09 0.16
CA GLU A 178 3.18 -11.72 0.35
C GLU A 178 4.34 -10.76 0.57
N ILE A 179 4.61 -9.95 -0.45
CA ILE A 179 5.54 -8.82 -0.34
C ILE A 179 4.72 -7.55 -0.54
N VAL A 180 4.55 -6.78 0.53
CA VAL A 180 3.75 -5.54 0.48
C VAL A 180 4.30 -4.52 -0.51
N LYS A 181 3.42 -3.70 -1.11
CA LYS A 181 3.78 -2.71 -2.16
C LYS A 181 4.95 -1.82 -1.76
N SER A 182 4.97 -1.33 -0.52
CA SER A 182 6.07 -0.50 -0.02
C SER A 182 7.41 -1.24 -0.03
N ALA A 183 7.45 -2.50 0.42
CA ALA A 183 8.68 -3.30 0.39
C ALA A 183 9.18 -3.54 -1.04
N ARG A 184 8.27 -3.80 -2.00
CA ARG A 184 8.63 -3.93 -3.43
C ARG A 184 9.22 -2.63 -3.97
N PHE A 185 8.57 -1.49 -3.66
CA PHE A 185 9.08 -0.16 -4.02
C PHE A 185 10.49 0.09 -3.47
N TYR A 186 10.71 -0.13 -2.16
CA TYR A 186 12.03 0.10 -1.55
C TYR A 186 13.10 -0.87 -2.05
N ASN A 187 12.75 -2.11 -2.36
CA ASN A 187 13.68 -3.05 -3.01
C ASN A 187 14.11 -2.56 -4.39
N ALA A 188 13.16 -2.08 -5.20
CA ALA A 188 13.47 -1.49 -6.51
C ALA A 188 14.31 -0.20 -6.38
N LEU A 189 14.02 0.63 -5.38
CA LEU A 189 14.78 1.85 -5.11
C LEU A 189 16.23 1.56 -4.73
N LYS A 190 16.46 0.56 -3.86
CA LYS A 190 17.81 0.10 -3.50
C LYS A 190 18.58 -0.39 -4.72
N GLN A 191 17.96 -1.23 -5.55
CA GLN A 191 18.57 -1.72 -6.79
C GLN A 191 18.95 -0.57 -7.73
N LYS A 192 18.05 0.42 -7.91
CA LYS A 192 18.31 1.59 -8.75
C LYS A 192 19.45 2.46 -8.21
N LYS A 193 19.58 2.58 -6.89
CA LYS A 193 20.66 3.35 -6.22
C LYS A 193 21.98 2.56 -6.12
N GLY A 194 22.02 1.27 -6.49
CA GLY A 194 23.20 0.41 -6.38
C GLY A 194 23.61 0.12 -4.93
N VAL A 195 22.67 0.20 -4.01
CA VAL A 195 22.87 -0.08 -2.58
C VAL A 195 22.36 -1.51 -2.32
N ASN A 196 23.27 -2.41 -1.94
CA ASN A 196 22.95 -3.79 -1.53
C ASN A 196 22.57 -3.85 -0.06
#